data_a42737864265c50cfd47f00ad185c6c0
#
_entry.id   a42737864265c50cfd47f00ad185c6c0
#
_cell.length_a   1.000
_cell.length_b   1.000
_cell.length_c   1.000
_cell.angle_alpha   90.00
_cell.angle_beta   90.00
_cell.angle_gamma   90.00
#
_symmetry.space_group_name_H-M   'P 1'
#
loop_
_entity.id
_entity.type
_entity.pdbx_description
1 polymer ?
#
loop_
_entity_poly.entity_id
_entity_poly.type
_entity_poly.pdbx_seq_one_letter_code
_entity_poly.pdbx_strand_id
1 'polypeptide(L)'
;LLKQQWGSIREEFKPFVEKWFEWKVNNKAVQLSSILRDKNDVPLKAKYKVNGGRKALEIELNGDDVNKYIEYEASQTIEDWYPVTKLIVNSRISAKKGMDVSHVFTKRTLSCHARLLSLIEKHSSGKEQNLLKVAFTANLANCSRLVPPIKSRGDMAPGAWMTGFYTGETYLENNVLQYFENRLVKAIKGKSDYLSYFGGSGELDLYPINYSNEFKIINQDAKNLNIGDETIDYIFTDPPYGDAVPYFEQSIIWNSWLSLVPDYDNEIVITDSKEREKNHSVYEHDINEAFSEIRRVLKTGKMFSLTYHSLSGLEWKAITNACIKNGFDLVSFEWLVQKSFTPRQINRAKTIKGDVLVTFKKSNTIKKYRSDSNDETITLFSRNIEQWLENELLDTNEIFLRIMKMVFSERILIGNVDLLKILVQQFILTNDNKWALHDELKVC
;
A
#
# COMPACT_ATOMS: atom_id res chain seq x y z
N LEU A 1 24.44 10.89 -19.32
CA LEU A 1 24.94 10.52 -17.96
C LEU A 1 24.33 9.21 -17.48
N LEU A 2 22.99 9.07 -17.31
CA LEU A 2 22.36 7.87 -16.77
C LEU A 2 22.75 6.57 -17.53
N LYS A 3 22.75 6.58 -18.88
CA LYS A 3 23.16 5.42 -19.68
C LYS A 3 24.63 5.05 -19.45
N GLN A 4 25.50 6.02 -19.27
CA GLN A 4 26.90 5.81 -18.99
C GLN A 4 27.10 5.23 -17.59
N GLN A 5 26.49 5.83 -16.57
CA GLN A 5 26.56 5.35 -15.19
C GLN A 5 25.98 3.92 -15.07
N TRP A 6 24.82 3.66 -15.70
CA TRP A 6 24.29 2.30 -15.76
C TRP A 6 25.22 1.34 -16.50
N GLY A 7 25.88 1.78 -17.58
CA GLY A 7 26.87 0.98 -18.29
C GLY A 7 27.99 0.48 -17.37
N SER A 8 28.62 1.38 -16.61
CA SER A 8 29.68 1.04 -15.66
C SER A 8 29.19 0.11 -14.53
N ILE A 9 28.00 0.37 -13.99
CA ILE A 9 27.39 -0.53 -12.98
C ILE A 9 27.16 -1.91 -13.57
N ARG A 10 26.60 -1.99 -14.76
CA ARG A 10 26.24 -3.24 -15.43
C ARG A 10 27.46 -4.11 -15.75
N GLU A 11 28.58 -3.50 -16.13
CA GLU A 11 29.84 -4.20 -16.40
C GLU A 11 30.34 -4.98 -15.18
N GLU A 12 30.25 -4.43 -13.99
CA GLU A 12 30.63 -5.09 -12.74
C GLU A 12 29.51 -5.99 -12.19
N PHE A 13 28.24 -5.60 -12.33
CA PHE A 13 27.10 -6.30 -11.75
C PHE A 13 26.71 -7.57 -12.53
N LYS A 14 26.75 -7.52 -13.86
CA LYS A 14 26.34 -8.66 -14.70
C LYS A 14 27.14 -9.93 -14.41
N PRO A 15 28.50 -9.93 -14.41
CA PRO A 15 29.27 -11.13 -14.09
C PRO A 15 29.00 -11.64 -12.67
N PHE A 16 28.73 -10.75 -11.71
CA PHE A 16 28.38 -11.13 -10.35
C PHE A 16 27.06 -11.90 -10.30
N VAL A 17 26.00 -11.39 -10.95
CA VAL A 17 24.69 -12.05 -11.02
C VAL A 17 24.78 -13.36 -11.81
N GLU A 18 25.56 -13.41 -12.88
CA GLU A 18 25.74 -14.59 -13.69
C GLU A 18 26.30 -15.77 -12.87
N LYS A 19 27.21 -15.54 -11.94
CA LYS A 19 27.73 -16.60 -11.02
C LYS A 19 26.58 -17.16 -10.13
N TRP A 20 25.67 -16.33 -9.66
CA TRP A 20 24.56 -16.75 -8.80
C TRP A 20 23.44 -17.46 -9.57
N PHE A 21 23.20 -17.10 -10.84
CA PHE A 21 22.10 -17.60 -11.66
C PHE A 21 22.55 -18.47 -12.82
N GLU A 22 23.85 -18.88 -12.88
CA GLU A 22 24.32 -19.85 -13.85
C GLU A 22 23.87 -21.25 -13.47
N TRP A 23 23.45 -21.99 -14.48
CA TRP A 23 23.10 -23.41 -14.36
C TRP A 23 23.60 -24.21 -15.57
N LYS A 24 23.76 -25.51 -15.42
CA LYS A 24 24.15 -26.40 -16.53
C LYS A 24 22.96 -27.26 -16.96
N VAL A 25 22.54 -27.12 -18.19
CA VAL A 25 21.52 -27.96 -18.83
C VAL A 25 22.21 -28.70 -20.01
N ASN A 26 22.18 -30.01 -20.00
CA ASN A 26 22.86 -30.84 -21.02
C ASN A 26 24.32 -30.39 -21.26
N ASN A 27 25.08 -30.20 -20.21
CA ASN A 27 26.46 -29.70 -20.19
C ASN A 27 26.70 -28.30 -20.80
N LYS A 28 25.63 -27.54 -21.06
CA LYS A 28 25.70 -26.14 -21.50
C LYS A 28 25.30 -25.19 -20.39
N ALA A 29 26.13 -24.16 -20.17
CA ALA A 29 25.80 -23.10 -19.23
C ALA A 29 24.60 -22.29 -19.73
N VAL A 30 23.63 -22.06 -18.87
CA VAL A 30 22.45 -21.23 -19.11
C VAL A 30 22.26 -20.25 -17.95
N GLN A 31 21.63 -19.11 -18.23
CA GLN A 31 21.27 -18.15 -17.20
C GLN A 31 19.82 -18.33 -16.77
N LEU A 32 19.61 -18.58 -15.49
CA LEU A 32 18.28 -18.70 -14.92
C LEU A 32 17.60 -17.32 -14.83
N SER A 33 16.34 -17.26 -15.25
CA SER A 33 15.50 -16.06 -15.10
C SER A 33 14.68 -16.08 -13.82
N SER A 34 14.31 -17.28 -13.34
CA SER A 34 13.66 -17.48 -12.05
C SER A 34 13.79 -18.91 -11.56
N ILE A 35 13.63 -19.12 -10.27
CA ILE A 35 13.66 -20.42 -9.60
C ILE A 35 12.41 -20.51 -8.73
N LEU A 36 11.66 -21.61 -8.86
CA LEU A 36 10.60 -21.95 -7.93
C LEU A 36 11.21 -22.63 -6.72
N ARG A 37 10.92 -22.11 -5.53
CA ARG A 37 11.35 -22.69 -4.25
C ARG A 37 10.15 -23.00 -3.38
N ASP A 38 10.32 -23.97 -2.49
CA ASP A 38 9.40 -24.20 -1.39
C ASP A 38 9.65 -23.23 -0.22
N LYS A 39 8.81 -23.30 0.81
CA LYS A 39 8.93 -22.47 2.04
C LYS A 39 10.21 -22.71 2.86
N ASN A 40 10.93 -23.80 2.60
CA ASN A 40 12.19 -24.15 3.25
C ASN A 40 13.39 -23.76 2.37
N ASP A 41 13.18 -22.95 1.35
CA ASP A 41 14.17 -22.49 0.37
C ASP A 41 14.70 -23.61 -0.56
N VAL A 42 14.09 -24.77 -0.59
CA VAL A 42 14.50 -25.86 -1.49
C VAL A 42 14.09 -25.52 -2.93
N PRO A 43 15.02 -25.48 -3.89
CA PRO A 43 14.71 -25.23 -5.28
C PRO A 43 14.01 -26.43 -5.91
N LEU A 44 12.90 -26.21 -6.60
CA LEU A 44 12.04 -27.24 -7.21
C LEU A 44 12.15 -27.25 -8.73
N LYS A 45 12.04 -26.05 -9.34
CA LYS A 45 12.06 -25.84 -10.78
C LYS A 45 12.88 -24.61 -11.13
N ALA A 46 13.43 -24.57 -12.32
CA ALA A 46 14.10 -23.38 -12.82
C ALA A 46 13.60 -22.99 -14.21
N LYS A 47 13.62 -21.69 -14.49
CA LYS A 47 13.25 -21.10 -15.77
C LYS A 47 14.45 -20.41 -16.38
N TYR A 48 14.75 -20.67 -17.65
CA TYR A 48 15.88 -20.10 -18.34
C TYR A 48 15.56 -19.77 -19.80
N LYS A 49 16.40 -18.95 -20.43
CA LYS A 49 16.34 -18.67 -21.87
C LYS A 49 17.62 -19.20 -22.52
N VAL A 50 17.47 -19.87 -23.63
CA VAL A 50 18.62 -20.21 -24.51
C VAL A 50 19.08 -18.92 -25.19
N ASN A 51 20.41 -18.72 -25.27
CA ASN A 51 21.00 -17.56 -25.92
C ASN A 51 20.42 -17.32 -27.31
N GLY A 52 19.89 -16.11 -27.56
CA GLY A 52 19.21 -15.75 -28.81
C GLY A 52 17.76 -16.22 -28.95
N GLY A 53 17.25 -17.04 -28.01
CA GLY A 53 15.88 -17.53 -28.03
C GLY A 53 14.87 -16.56 -27.40
N ARG A 54 13.69 -16.41 -28.02
CA ARG A 54 12.57 -15.64 -27.43
C ARG A 54 11.78 -16.43 -26.38
N LYS A 55 11.77 -17.78 -26.50
CA LYS A 55 11.00 -18.66 -25.62
C LYS A 55 11.80 -19.03 -24.38
N ALA A 56 11.20 -18.89 -23.22
CA ALA A 56 11.76 -19.42 -21.98
C ALA A 56 11.44 -20.92 -21.88
N LEU A 57 12.38 -21.68 -21.34
CA LEU A 57 12.26 -23.11 -21.06
C LEU A 57 12.24 -23.32 -19.55
N GLU A 58 11.63 -24.42 -19.12
CA GLU A 58 11.51 -24.82 -17.73
C GLU A 58 12.16 -26.19 -17.53
N ILE A 59 12.78 -26.40 -16.37
CA ILE A 59 13.42 -27.64 -15.98
C ILE A 59 13.05 -27.98 -14.53
N GLU A 60 12.67 -29.23 -14.31
CA GLU A 60 12.59 -29.81 -12.96
C GLU A 60 14.00 -30.09 -12.44
N LEU A 61 14.24 -29.75 -11.17
CA LEU A 61 15.53 -30.00 -10.53
C LEU A 61 15.51 -31.35 -9.83
N ASN A 62 16.46 -32.20 -10.12
CA ASN A 62 16.66 -33.50 -9.43
C ASN A 62 17.42 -33.34 -8.11
N GLY A 63 17.50 -34.38 -7.30
CA GLY A 63 18.15 -34.32 -5.99
C GLY A 63 19.61 -33.90 -6.02
N ASP A 64 20.39 -34.33 -7.03
CA ASP A 64 21.78 -33.95 -7.17
C ASP A 64 21.93 -32.47 -7.55
N ASP A 65 21.04 -31.99 -8.40
CA ASP A 65 20.96 -30.56 -8.75
C ASP A 65 20.65 -29.71 -7.54
N VAL A 66 19.67 -30.12 -6.74
CA VAL A 66 19.25 -29.42 -5.49
C VAL A 66 20.43 -29.36 -4.51
N ASN A 67 21.13 -30.48 -4.30
CA ASN A 67 22.27 -30.55 -3.37
C ASN A 67 23.41 -29.61 -3.80
N LYS A 68 23.81 -29.66 -5.07
CA LYS A 68 24.83 -28.75 -5.62
C LYS A 68 24.47 -27.29 -5.46
N TYR A 69 23.19 -26.98 -5.60
CA TYR A 69 22.65 -25.63 -5.47
C TYR A 69 22.74 -25.13 -4.04
N ILE A 70 22.31 -25.96 -3.08
CA ILE A 70 22.36 -25.65 -1.65
C ILE A 70 23.81 -25.52 -1.17
N GLU A 71 24.69 -26.43 -1.58
CA GLU A 71 26.11 -26.36 -1.26
C GLU A 71 26.77 -25.09 -1.79
N TYR A 72 26.47 -24.72 -3.03
CA TYR A 72 26.98 -23.47 -3.61
C TYR A 72 26.51 -22.26 -2.81
N GLU A 73 25.21 -22.15 -2.47
CA GLU A 73 24.72 -21.06 -1.65
C GLU A 73 25.34 -21.03 -0.24
N ALA A 74 25.53 -22.18 0.37
CA ALA A 74 26.17 -22.29 1.67
C ALA A 74 27.63 -21.81 1.65
N SER A 75 28.36 -22.11 0.59
CA SER A 75 29.76 -21.73 0.44
C SER A 75 30.03 -20.25 0.19
N GLN A 76 29.01 -19.48 -0.26
CA GLN A 76 29.21 -18.08 -0.57
C GLN A 76 29.07 -17.20 0.71
N THR A 77 29.81 -16.11 0.77
CA THR A 77 29.67 -15.03 1.76
C THR A 77 29.08 -13.79 1.09
N ILE A 78 28.33 -12.98 1.84
CA ILE A 78 27.86 -11.68 1.35
C ILE A 78 28.85 -10.65 1.88
N GLU A 79 29.60 -10.04 0.97
CA GLU A 79 30.65 -9.07 1.31
C GLU A 79 30.13 -7.64 1.37
N ASP A 80 29.17 -7.29 0.51
CA ASP A 80 28.57 -5.98 0.48
C ASP A 80 27.55 -5.80 1.61
N TRP A 81 27.38 -4.57 2.05
CA TRP A 81 26.42 -4.22 3.11
C TRP A 81 24.97 -4.51 2.71
N TYR A 82 24.19 -5.00 3.65
CA TYR A 82 22.73 -5.13 3.57
C TYR A 82 22.09 -4.83 4.93
N PRO A 83 20.82 -4.41 4.96
CA PRO A 83 20.14 -4.06 6.20
C PRO A 83 19.73 -5.30 7.01
N VAL A 84 19.82 -5.18 8.34
CA VAL A 84 19.33 -6.13 9.34
C VAL A 84 18.30 -5.47 10.27
N THR A 85 17.54 -4.51 9.75
CA THR A 85 16.50 -3.79 10.49
C THR A 85 15.39 -4.75 10.91
N LYS A 86 15.08 -4.80 12.19
CA LYS A 86 14.06 -5.70 12.75
C LYS A 86 12.67 -5.38 12.18
N LEU A 87 11.91 -6.43 11.88
CA LEU A 87 10.52 -6.32 11.49
C LEU A 87 9.64 -6.11 12.73
N ILE A 88 8.71 -5.16 12.65
CA ILE A 88 7.72 -4.91 13.70
C ILE A 88 6.60 -5.95 13.57
N VAL A 89 6.29 -6.64 14.67
CA VAL A 89 5.27 -7.67 14.71
C VAL A 89 3.90 -7.05 14.94
N ASN A 90 2.95 -7.34 14.05
CA ASN A 90 1.53 -7.04 14.20
C ASN A 90 0.68 -8.04 13.40
N SER A 91 -0.65 -8.01 13.55
CA SER A 91 -1.55 -8.97 12.88
C SER A 91 -1.63 -8.81 11.36
N ARG A 92 -1.15 -7.71 10.80
CA ARG A 92 -1.17 -7.40 9.36
C ARG A 92 0.15 -7.77 8.67
N ILE A 93 1.19 -8.05 9.45
CA ILE A 93 2.54 -8.38 8.96
C ILE A 93 2.88 -9.81 9.37
N SER A 94 3.25 -10.65 8.42
CA SER A 94 3.66 -12.04 8.65
C SER A 94 5.10 -12.12 9.16
N ALA A 95 5.40 -11.38 10.22
CA ALA A 95 6.69 -11.34 10.88
C ALA A 95 6.63 -12.10 12.21
N LYS A 96 7.74 -12.77 12.55
CA LYS A 96 7.92 -13.39 13.88
C LYS A 96 8.93 -12.57 14.67
N LYS A 97 8.84 -12.64 16.00
CA LYS A 97 9.80 -11.99 16.89
C LYS A 97 11.24 -12.41 16.53
N GLY A 98 12.11 -11.43 16.33
CA GLY A 98 13.51 -11.65 15.98
C GLY A 98 13.81 -11.68 14.48
N MET A 99 12.81 -11.66 13.61
CA MET A 99 13.04 -11.49 12.17
C MET A 99 13.46 -10.04 11.84
N ASP A 100 14.34 -9.93 10.86
CA ASP A 100 14.72 -8.66 10.24
C ASP A 100 14.42 -8.67 8.74
N VAL A 101 14.65 -7.55 8.07
CA VAL A 101 14.32 -7.38 6.65
C VAL A 101 15.09 -8.34 5.73
N SER A 102 16.27 -8.84 6.15
CA SER A 102 17.04 -9.79 5.34
C SER A 102 16.30 -11.12 5.16
N HIS A 103 15.45 -11.50 6.11
CA HIS A 103 14.67 -12.74 6.08
C HIS A 103 13.62 -12.79 4.94
N VAL A 104 13.27 -11.65 4.34
CA VAL A 104 12.36 -11.66 3.17
C VAL A 104 13.08 -11.99 1.86
N PHE A 105 14.40 -12.14 1.89
CA PHE A 105 15.23 -12.48 0.72
C PHE A 105 15.87 -13.86 0.87
N THR A 106 16.13 -14.52 -0.25
CA THR A 106 17.07 -15.64 -0.27
C THR A 106 18.50 -15.10 -0.19
N LYS A 107 19.46 -15.93 0.21
CA LYS A 107 20.87 -15.52 0.26
C LYS A 107 21.35 -14.96 -1.10
N ARG A 108 20.89 -15.56 -2.20
CA ARG A 108 21.20 -15.16 -3.56
C ARG A 108 20.67 -13.78 -3.91
N THR A 109 19.37 -13.54 -3.71
CA THR A 109 18.78 -12.24 -4.03
C THR A 109 19.25 -11.15 -3.07
N LEU A 110 19.51 -11.49 -1.80
CA LEU A 110 20.11 -10.58 -0.83
C LEU A 110 21.49 -10.12 -1.27
N SER A 111 22.37 -11.08 -1.64
CA SER A 111 23.72 -10.79 -2.15
C SER A 111 23.69 -9.93 -3.40
N CYS A 112 22.81 -10.26 -4.35
CA CYS A 112 22.68 -9.49 -5.59
C CYS A 112 22.17 -8.06 -5.33
N HIS A 113 21.22 -7.86 -4.39
CA HIS A 113 20.76 -6.52 -4.03
C HIS A 113 21.83 -5.72 -3.30
N ALA A 114 22.56 -6.35 -2.37
CA ALA A 114 23.69 -5.71 -1.67
C ALA A 114 24.74 -5.20 -2.67
N ARG A 115 25.15 -6.07 -3.59
CA ARG A 115 26.10 -5.70 -4.65
C ARG A 115 25.57 -4.60 -5.57
N LEU A 116 24.31 -4.69 -5.99
CA LEU A 116 23.69 -3.68 -6.85
C LEU A 116 23.69 -2.30 -6.19
N LEU A 117 23.28 -2.21 -4.92
CA LEU A 117 23.28 -0.95 -4.19
C LEU A 117 24.68 -0.36 -4.03
N SER A 118 25.66 -1.20 -3.64
CA SER A 118 27.07 -0.82 -3.54
C SER A 118 27.60 -0.23 -4.85
N LEU A 119 27.28 -0.85 -6.00
CA LEU A 119 27.67 -0.35 -7.32
C LEU A 119 26.94 0.93 -7.73
N ILE A 120 25.65 1.06 -7.39
CA ILE A 120 24.91 2.31 -7.62
C ILE A 120 25.59 3.45 -6.85
N GLU A 121 25.96 3.24 -5.59
CA GLU A 121 26.60 4.26 -4.77
C GLU A 121 28.02 4.59 -5.24
N LYS A 122 28.75 3.59 -5.74
CA LYS A 122 30.11 3.75 -6.26
C LYS A 122 30.16 4.51 -7.61
N HIS A 123 29.24 4.21 -8.53
CA HIS A 123 29.33 4.64 -9.93
C HIS A 123 28.32 5.72 -10.34
N SER A 124 27.47 6.17 -9.42
CA SER A 124 26.49 7.20 -9.71
C SER A 124 26.40 8.26 -8.62
N SER A 125 25.86 9.43 -8.96
CA SER A 125 25.66 10.53 -8.04
C SER A 125 24.49 11.41 -8.49
N GLY A 126 24.03 12.28 -7.61
CA GLY A 126 23.01 13.28 -7.92
C GLY A 126 21.66 12.67 -8.33
N LYS A 127 21.07 13.27 -9.35
CA LYS A 127 19.71 12.91 -9.83
C LYS A 127 19.65 11.52 -10.47
N GLU A 128 20.70 11.11 -11.15
CA GLU A 128 20.83 9.81 -11.78
C GLU A 128 20.87 8.71 -10.72
N GLN A 129 21.63 8.89 -9.65
CA GLN A 129 21.66 7.96 -8.52
C GLN A 129 20.27 7.81 -7.89
N ASN A 130 19.54 8.92 -7.70
CA ASN A 130 18.18 8.88 -7.18
C ASN A 130 17.24 8.07 -8.08
N LEU A 131 17.33 8.21 -9.41
CA LEU A 131 16.53 7.42 -10.35
C LEU A 131 16.90 5.93 -10.31
N LEU A 132 18.19 5.62 -10.20
CA LEU A 132 18.67 4.24 -10.03
C LEU A 132 18.18 3.65 -8.69
N LYS A 133 18.19 4.42 -7.59
CA LYS A 133 17.65 4.02 -6.29
C LYS A 133 16.13 3.81 -6.34
N VAL A 134 15.37 4.60 -7.11
CA VAL A 134 13.93 4.35 -7.36
C VAL A 134 13.71 3.02 -8.09
N ALA A 135 14.49 2.74 -9.15
CA ALA A 135 14.43 1.46 -9.83
C ALA A 135 14.86 0.29 -8.92
N PHE A 136 15.84 0.51 -8.06
CA PHE A 136 16.31 -0.44 -7.05
C PHE A 136 15.23 -0.79 -6.03
N THR A 137 14.57 0.21 -5.43
CA THR A 137 13.49 -0.04 -4.46
C THR A 137 12.31 -0.77 -5.09
N ALA A 138 11.94 -0.42 -6.33
CA ALA A 138 10.90 -1.12 -7.09
C ALA A 138 11.28 -2.58 -7.43
N ASN A 139 12.56 -2.93 -7.36
CA ASN A 139 13.04 -4.29 -7.60
C ASN A 139 12.97 -5.19 -6.37
N LEU A 140 13.18 -4.66 -5.17
CA LEU A 140 13.33 -5.41 -3.92
C LEU A 140 12.21 -6.43 -3.69
N ALA A 141 10.97 -6.00 -3.62
CA ALA A 141 9.84 -6.89 -3.37
C ALA A 141 9.61 -7.92 -4.49
N ASN A 142 9.95 -7.56 -5.74
CA ASN A 142 9.79 -8.44 -6.89
C ASN A 142 10.90 -9.52 -7.01
N CYS A 143 12.00 -9.36 -6.29
CA CYS A 143 13.09 -10.34 -6.21
C CYS A 143 13.28 -10.79 -4.75
N SER A 144 12.19 -11.09 -4.08
CA SER A 144 12.15 -11.57 -2.69
C SER A 144 11.30 -12.84 -2.59
N ARG A 145 11.21 -13.44 -1.39
CA ARG A 145 10.34 -14.58 -1.09
C ARG A 145 8.84 -14.25 -1.16
N LEU A 146 8.49 -12.99 -1.39
CA LEU A 146 7.11 -12.50 -1.37
C LEU A 146 6.37 -12.71 -2.70
N VAL A 147 7.01 -13.26 -3.73
CA VAL A 147 6.43 -13.43 -5.06
C VAL A 147 5.84 -14.84 -5.22
N PRO A 148 4.50 -15.02 -5.10
CA PRO A 148 3.89 -16.32 -5.30
C PRO A 148 3.81 -16.67 -6.79
N PRO A 149 3.77 -17.97 -7.16
CA PRO A 149 3.40 -18.38 -8.49
C PRO A 149 1.90 -18.21 -8.74
N ILE A 150 1.52 -17.86 -9.99
CA ILE A 150 0.11 -17.87 -10.42
C ILE A 150 -0.21 -19.24 -11.03
N LYS A 151 -0.71 -20.17 -10.23
CA LYS A 151 -0.99 -21.57 -10.65
C LYS A 151 -1.82 -21.67 -11.93
N SER A 152 -2.79 -20.80 -12.14
CA SER A 152 -3.63 -20.77 -13.36
C SER A 152 -2.88 -20.40 -14.64
N ARG A 153 -1.66 -19.83 -14.52
CA ARG A 153 -0.79 -19.45 -15.65
C ARG A 153 0.49 -20.30 -15.72
N GLY A 154 0.60 -21.31 -14.86
CA GLY A 154 1.76 -22.19 -14.70
C GLY A 154 2.61 -21.84 -13.48
N ASP A 155 3.24 -22.86 -12.91
CA ASP A 155 4.01 -22.76 -11.66
C ASP A 155 5.17 -21.72 -11.72
N MET A 156 5.68 -21.45 -12.93
CA MET A 156 6.76 -20.48 -13.16
C MET A 156 6.25 -19.10 -13.62
N ALA A 157 4.96 -18.82 -13.48
CA ALA A 157 4.39 -17.50 -13.78
C ALA A 157 4.37 -16.64 -12.51
N PRO A 158 5.09 -15.50 -12.46
CA PRO A 158 5.16 -14.67 -11.26
C PRO A 158 3.85 -13.94 -11.02
N GLY A 159 3.36 -14.01 -9.78
CA GLY A 159 2.29 -13.21 -9.25
C GLY A 159 2.75 -11.83 -8.79
N ALA A 160 1.80 -11.02 -8.31
CA ALA A 160 2.13 -9.83 -7.55
C ALA A 160 2.76 -10.24 -6.21
N TRP A 161 3.76 -9.50 -5.76
CA TRP A 161 4.35 -9.73 -4.45
C TRP A 161 3.31 -9.54 -3.33
N MET A 162 3.39 -10.36 -2.29
CA MET A 162 2.44 -10.36 -1.18
C MET A 162 2.81 -9.27 -0.16
N THR A 163 1.93 -8.30 -0.02
CA THR A 163 2.04 -7.28 1.03
C THR A 163 1.92 -7.91 2.42
N GLY A 164 2.46 -7.26 3.44
CA GLY A 164 2.47 -7.82 4.80
C GLY A 164 3.48 -8.97 4.98
N PHE A 165 4.47 -9.10 4.10
CA PHE A 165 5.58 -10.07 4.17
C PHE A 165 5.16 -11.54 4.26
N TYR A 166 4.01 -11.87 3.70
CA TYR A 166 3.55 -13.25 3.64
C TYR A 166 4.32 -14.04 2.59
N THR A 167 4.96 -15.12 3.02
CA THR A 167 5.58 -16.11 2.14
C THR A 167 4.65 -17.32 2.04
N GLY A 168 4.24 -17.69 0.82
CA GLY A 168 3.43 -18.88 0.57
C GLY A 168 4.19 -20.19 0.72
N GLU A 169 3.51 -21.34 0.50
CA GLU A 169 4.16 -22.66 0.48
C GLU A 169 5.24 -22.75 -0.60
N THR A 170 5.09 -22.00 -1.68
CA THR A 170 6.09 -21.84 -2.74
C THR A 170 6.20 -20.37 -3.14
N TYR A 171 7.38 -19.99 -3.63
CA TYR A 171 7.63 -18.64 -4.12
C TYR A 171 8.62 -18.65 -5.31
N LEU A 172 8.66 -17.58 -6.07
CA LEU A 172 9.55 -17.41 -7.22
C LEU A 172 10.72 -16.48 -6.87
N GLU A 173 11.90 -17.04 -6.85
CA GLU A 173 13.16 -16.31 -6.77
C GLU A 173 13.53 -15.79 -8.16
N ASN A 174 13.37 -14.49 -8.38
CA ASN A 174 13.58 -13.85 -9.68
C ASN A 174 15.01 -13.33 -9.84
N ASN A 175 15.51 -13.33 -11.08
CA ASN A 175 16.83 -12.80 -11.41
C ASN A 175 16.87 -11.26 -11.22
N VAL A 176 17.70 -10.83 -10.28
CA VAL A 176 17.78 -9.43 -9.84
C VAL A 176 18.18 -8.48 -10.97
N LEU A 177 19.13 -8.87 -11.84
CA LEU A 177 19.58 -8.04 -12.95
C LEU A 177 18.46 -7.83 -13.98
N GLN A 178 17.79 -8.93 -14.41
CA GLN A 178 16.73 -8.85 -15.43
C GLN A 178 15.54 -8.01 -14.94
N TYR A 179 15.18 -8.16 -13.67
CA TYR A 179 14.09 -7.39 -13.08
C TYR A 179 14.48 -5.93 -12.89
N PHE A 180 15.70 -5.64 -12.46
CA PHE A 180 16.20 -4.28 -12.32
C PHE A 180 16.23 -3.54 -13.67
N GLU A 181 16.77 -4.16 -14.73
CA GLU A 181 16.77 -3.58 -16.08
C GLU A 181 15.34 -3.24 -16.54
N ASN A 182 14.37 -4.11 -16.29
CA ASN A 182 12.98 -3.84 -16.59
C ASN A 182 12.39 -2.66 -15.79
N ARG A 183 12.77 -2.51 -14.51
CA ARG A 183 12.34 -1.37 -13.68
C ARG A 183 12.99 -0.07 -14.14
N LEU A 184 14.26 -0.11 -14.47
CA LEU A 184 14.97 1.05 -15.00
C LEU A 184 14.37 1.54 -16.32
N VAL A 185 14.05 0.64 -17.26
CA VAL A 185 13.37 1.00 -18.51
C VAL A 185 12.02 1.68 -18.23
N LYS A 186 11.24 1.15 -17.28
CA LYS A 186 9.95 1.76 -16.89
C LYS A 186 10.13 3.12 -16.24
N ALA A 187 11.13 3.29 -15.36
CA ALA A 187 11.42 4.57 -14.72
C ALA A 187 11.84 5.63 -15.75
N ILE A 188 12.71 5.26 -16.71
CA ILE A 188 13.11 6.13 -17.82
C ILE A 188 11.90 6.52 -18.67
N LYS A 189 11.05 5.55 -19.06
CA LYS A 189 9.85 5.82 -19.84
C LYS A 189 8.90 6.76 -19.10
N GLY A 190 8.59 6.51 -17.83
CA GLY A 190 7.73 7.39 -17.03
C GLY A 190 8.30 8.81 -16.92
N LYS A 191 9.62 8.95 -16.78
CA LYS A 191 10.26 10.26 -16.78
C LYS A 191 10.18 10.94 -18.15
N SER A 192 10.36 10.20 -19.23
CA SER A 192 10.21 10.73 -20.60
C SER A 192 8.77 11.20 -20.88
N ASP A 193 7.79 10.38 -20.49
CA ASP A 193 6.37 10.75 -20.63
C ASP A 193 6.06 12.04 -19.85
N TYR A 194 6.54 12.13 -18.60
CA TYR A 194 6.40 13.36 -17.79
C TYR A 194 6.99 14.59 -18.49
N LEU A 195 8.22 14.48 -19.01
CA LEU A 195 8.88 15.58 -19.71
C LEU A 195 8.14 15.99 -21.00
N SER A 196 7.53 15.04 -21.71
CA SER A 196 6.74 15.35 -22.91
C SER A 196 5.48 16.16 -22.61
N TYR A 197 4.86 15.96 -21.46
CA TYR A 197 3.69 16.74 -21.01
C TYR A 197 4.05 18.17 -20.60
N PHE A 198 5.21 18.36 -19.99
CA PHE A 198 5.61 19.62 -19.39
C PHE A 198 6.63 20.40 -20.23
N GLY A 199 6.86 20.02 -21.50
CA GLY A 199 7.63 20.81 -22.46
C GLY A 199 9.13 20.92 -22.21
N GLY A 200 9.74 19.94 -21.57
CA GLY A 200 11.17 19.86 -21.37
C GLY A 200 11.93 19.68 -22.71
N SER A 201 12.93 20.51 -23.00
CA SER A 201 13.88 20.27 -24.08
C SER A 201 14.54 18.93 -23.91
N GLY A 202 14.55 18.07 -24.90
CA GLY A 202 14.90 16.63 -24.91
C GLY A 202 16.20 16.14 -24.26
N GLU A 203 16.86 16.94 -23.46
CA GLU A 203 17.85 16.51 -22.48
C GLU A 203 17.13 16.01 -21.22
N LEU A 204 17.60 14.88 -20.70
CA LEU A 204 17.12 14.25 -19.45
C LEU A 204 17.45 15.16 -18.25
N ASP A 205 16.85 16.33 -18.22
CA ASP A 205 16.81 17.12 -17.02
C ASP A 205 15.78 16.51 -16.09
N LEU A 206 16.27 15.88 -15.02
CA LEU A 206 15.46 15.15 -14.05
C LEU A 206 14.48 16.04 -13.27
N TYR A 207 14.60 17.37 -13.47
CA TYR A 207 13.65 18.36 -12.94
C TYR A 207 13.36 19.40 -14.05
N PRO A 208 12.08 19.66 -14.36
CA PRO A 208 11.72 20.76 -15.23
C PRO A 208 12.17 22.07 -14.57
N ILE A 209 13.00 22.82 -15.27
CA ILE A 209 13.78 23.93 -14.71
C ILE A 209 12.93 25.14 -14.28
N ASN A 210 11.65 25.22 -14.64
CA ASN A 210 10.82 26.41 -14.40
C ASN A 210 9.50 26.20 -13.66
N TYR A 211 9.26 25.04 -13.04
CA TYR A 211 8.03 24.82 -12.24
C TYR A 211 8.16 25.16 -10.76
N SER A 212 9.24 25.82 -10.33
CA SER A 212 9.45 26.17 -8.92
C SER A 212 8.33 27.06 -8.33
N ASN A 213 7.56 27.74 -9.18
CA ASN A 213 6.45 28.58 -8.74
C ASN A 213 5.07 27.92 -8.87
N GLU A 214 4.93 26.80 -9.61
CA GLU A 214 3.63 26.15 -9.86
C GLU A 214 3.45 24.83 -9.09
N PHE A 215 4.56 24.24 -8.61
CA PHE A 215 4.53 22.92 -7.99
C PHE A 215 5.61 22.78 -6.91
N LYS A 216 5.20 22.34 -5.72
CA LYS A 216 6.10 22.08 -4.58
C LYS A 216 5.77 20.75 -3.93
N ILE A 217 6.77 19.88 -3.74
CA ILE A 217 6.67 18.71 -2.89
C ILE A 217 7.18 19.07 -1.50
N ILE A 218 6.37 18.82 -0.48
CA ILE A 218 6.71 19.08 0.92
C ILE A 218 6.59 17.75 1.68
N ASN A 219 7.68 17.34 2.34
CA ASN A 219 7.69 16.20 3.24
C ASN A 219 7.63 16.69 4.68
N GLN A 220 6.45 16.59 5.32
CA GLN A 220 6.23 17.01 6.70
C GLN A 220 5.03 16.29 7.31
N ASP A 221 4.87 16.43 8.63
CA ASP A 221 3.73 15.89 9.36
C ASP A 221 2.45 16.67 8.99
N ALA A 222 1.38 15.94 8.66
CA ALA A 222 0.07 16.52 8.37
C ALA A 222 -0.57 17.22 9.58
N LYS A 223 -0.12 16.93 10.79
CA LYS A 223 -0.54 17.59 12.03
C LYS A 223 0.14 18.93 12.26
N ASN A 224 1.19 19.25 11.48
CA ASN A 224 1.96 20.50 11.64
C ASN A 224 2.54 20.92 10.30
N LEU A 225 1.77 21.67 9.52
CA LEU A 225 2.14 22.10 8.18
C LEU A 225 2.86 23.46 8.20
N ASN A 226 4.03 23.52 7.57
CA ASN A 226 4.74 24.79 7.35
C ASN A 226 4.08 25.57 6.20
N ILE A 227 2.80 25.87 6.34
CA ILE A 227 1.96 26.60 5.41
C ILE A 227 1.24 27.70 6.21
N GLY A 228 1.16 28.91 5.67
CA GLY A 228 0.49 30.03 6.33
C GLY A 228 -1.02 29.81 6.49
N ASP A 229 -1.60 30.46 7.50
CA ASP A 229 -3.03 30.40 7.77
C ASP A 229 -3.83 30.96 6.57
N GLU A 230 -4.93 30.27 6.22
CA GLU A 230 -5.85 30.73 5.16
C GLU A 230 -5.18 31.07 3.81
N THR A 231 -4.18 30.24 3.41
CA THR A 231 -3.48 30.45 2.14
C THR A 231 -3.92 29.48 1.03
N ILE A 232 -4.56 28.37 1.40
CA ILE A 232 -4.93 27.30 0.46
C ILE A 232 -6.38 27.49 -0.02
N ASP A 233 -6.59 27.39 -1.34
CA ASP A 233 -7.91 27.52 -1.96
C ASP A 233 -8.68 26.21 -2.04
N TYR A 234 -8.01 25.06 -2.09
CA TYR A 234 -8.62 23.73 -2.16
C TYR A 234 -7.66 22.66 -1.64
N ILE A 235 -8.18 21.69 -0.92
CA ILE A 235 -7.43 20.53 -0.43
C ILE A 235 -8.11 19.26 -0.93
N PHE A 236 -7.30 18.32 -1.42
CA PHE A 236 -7.71 16.93 -1.66
C PHE A 236 -6.81 16.01 -0.84
N THR A 237 -7.40 15.06 -0.12
CA THR A 237 -6.65 14.11 0.73
C THR A 237 -7.23 12.72 0.67
N ASP A 238 -6.35 11.73 0.85
CA ASP A 238 -6.67 10.32 1.06
C ASP A 238 -6.03 9.93 2.40
N PRO A 239 -6.78 10.10 3.53
CA PRO A 239 -6.23 9.86 4.86
C PRO A 239 -5.99 8.37 5.10
N PRO A 240 -5.10 8.00 6.04
CA PRO A 240 -4.81 6.60 6.33
C PRO A 240 -6.05 5.86 6.88
N TYR A 241 -6.23 4.61 6.43
CA TYR A 241 -7.42 3.78 6.69
C TYR A 241 -7.34 2.99 8.00
N GLY A 242 -6.96 3.62 9.09
CA GLY A 242 -6.90 2.99 10.40
C GLY A 242 -5.95 1.80 10.45
N ASP A 243 -6.47 0.59 10.66
CA ASP A 243 -5.69 -0.65 10.76
C ASP A 243 -5.55 -1.42 9.43
N ALA A 244 -6.09 -0.89 8.32
CA ALA A 244 -6.14 -1.61 7.05
C ALA A 244 -4.75 -1.84 6.46
N VAL A 245 -3.87 -0.85 6.56
CA VAL A 245 -2.50 -0.88 6.00
C VAL A 245 -1.52 -0.30 7.01
N PRO A 246 -0.61 -1.10 7.57
CA PRO A 246 0.50 -0.61 8.39
C PRO A 246 1.62 -0.08 7.47
N TYR A 247 1.51 1.18 7.04
CA TYR A 247 2.35 1.75 5.98
C TYR A 247 3.83 1.74 6.33
N PHE A 248 4.20 2.13 7.54
CA PHE A 248 5.60 2.21 7.93
C PHE A 248 6.21 0.83 8.15
N GLU A 249 5.46 -0.11 8.72
CA GLU A 249 5.91 -1.51 8.83
C GLU A 249 6.14 -2.14 7.46
N GLN A 250 5.25 -1.89 6.49
CA GLN A 250 5.42 -2.41 5.12
C GLN A 250 6.55 -1.69 4.37
N SER A 251 6.75 -0.41 4.61
CA SER A 251 7.79 0.38 3.95
C SER A 251 9.22 0.03 4.40
N ILE A 252 9.37 -0.75 5.46
CA ILE A 252 10.68 -1.16 6.00
C ILE A 252 11.55 -1.88 4.95
N ILE A 253 10.89 -2.62 4.01
CA ILE A 253 11.59 -3.29 2.92
C ILE A 253 12.33 -2.32 1.98
N TRP A 254 11.91 -1.06 1.93
CA TRP A 254 12.56 -0.02 1.12
C TRP A 254 13.42 0.89 1.98
N ASN A 255 12.87 1.36 3.08
CA ASN A 255 13.51 2.32 3.95
C ASN A 255 14.83 1.80 4.54
N SER A 256 14.86 0.52 4.95
CA SER A 256 16.07 -0.08 5.50
C SER A 256 17.23 -0.14 4.49
N TRP A 257 16.96 -0.43 3.22
CA TRP A 257 17.97 -0.43 2.17
C TRP A 257 18.47 0.97 1.79
N LEU A 258 17.65 1.99 2.03
CA LEU A 258 18.03 3.39 1.82
C LEU A 258 18.58 4.06 3.07
N SER A 259 18.78 3.31 4.15
CA SER A 259 19.21 3.82 5.48
C SER A 259 18.27 4.91 6.02
N LEU A 260 16.98 4.81 5.71
CA LEU A 260 15.94 5.71 6.19
C LEU A 260 15.21 5.08 7.38
N VAL A 261 14.95 5.90 8.40
CA VAL A 261 14.17 5.50 9.58
C VAL A 261 12.83 6.24 9.53
N PRO A 262 11.69 5.54 9.37
CA PRO A 262 10.38 6.17 9.47
C PRO A 262 10.14 6.73 10.87
N ASP A 263 9.41 7.83 10.94
CA ASP A 263 8.94 8.40 12.22
C ASP A 263 7.70 7.64 12.69
N TYR A 264 7.93 6.48 13.29
CA TYR A 264 6.88 5.59 13.76
C TYR A 264 5.96 6.23 14.80
N ASP A 265 6.46 7.14 15.63
CA ASP A 265 5.69 7.77 16.70
C ASP A 265 4.67 8.77 16.15
N ASN A 266 4.99 9.43 15.06
CA ASN A 266 4.11 10.40 14.41
C ASN A 266 3.22 9.83 13.29
N GLU A 267 3.36 8.55 12.93
CA GLU A 267 2.45 7.93 11.95
C GLU A 267 1.01 7.90 12.45
N ILE A 268 0.08 8.33 11.61
CA ILE A 268 -1.37 8.24 11.87
C ILE A 268 -1.85 6.85 11.43
N VAL A 269 -1.95 5.92 12.38
CA VAL A 269 -2.29 4.50 12.10
C VAL A 269 -2.93 3.86 13.33
N ILE A 270 -3.67 2.77 13.12
CA ILE A 270 -4.07 1.85 14.18
C ILE A 270 -3.26 0.56 14.00
N THR A 271 -2.61 0.08 15.05
CA THR A 271 -1.87 -1.19 15.02
C THR A 271 -1.99 -1.92 16.35
N ASP A 272 -2.02 -3.23 16.29
CA ASP A 272 -1.99 -4.10 17.47
C ASP A 272 -0.55 -4.45 17.91
N SER A 273 0.45 -3.85 17.27
CA SER A 273 1.83 -3.99 17.70
C SER A 273 2.04 -3.41 19.10
N LYS A 274 2.54 -4.25 19.99
CA LYS A 274 2.87 -3.83 21.37
C LYS A 274 4.02 -2.83 21.43
N GLU A 275 4.79 -2.71 20.35
CA GLU A 275 5.95 -1.80 20.27
C GLU A 275 5.55 -0.39 19.84
N ARG A 276 4.31 -0.20 19.33
CA ARG A 276 3.87 1.04 18.68
C ARG A 276 2.87 1.86 19.52
N GLU A 277 2.10 1.23 20.38
CA GLU A 277 1.06 1.85 21.24
C GLU A 277 0.04 2.73 20.48
N LYS A 278 -0.21 2.45 19.17
CA LYS A 278 -1.10 3.20 18.28
C LYS A 278 -2.51 2.58 18.25
N ASN A 279 -3.30 2.89 19.28
CA ASN A 279 -4.68 2.42 19.40
C ASN A 279 -5.70 3.40 18.74
N HIS A 280 -6.98 3.04 18.78
CA HIS A 280 -8.07 3.85 18.23
C HIS A 280 -8.12 5.28 18.80
N SER A 281 -7.86 5.47 20.08
CA SER A 281 -7.91 6.78 20.73
C SER A 281 -6.78 7.70 20.23
N VAL A 282 -5.59 7.15 20.04
CA VAL A 282 -4.46 7.89 19.45
C VAL A 282 -4.76 8.25 18.01
N TYR A 283 -5.31 7.32 17.22
CA TYR A 283 -5.70 7.57 15.83
C TYR A 283 -6.75 8.69 15.74
N GLU A 284 -7.80 8.66 16.57
CA GLU A 284 -8.82 9.72 16.61
C GLU A 284 -8.22 11.09 16.96
N HIS A 285 -7.29 11.11 17.90
CA HIS A 285 -6.57 12.33 18.26
C HIS A 285 -5.74 12.85 17.08
N ASP A 286 -4.90 12.01 16.49
CA ASP A 286 -4.01 12.36 15.38
C ASP A 286 -4.78 12.83 14.14
N ILE A 287 -5.89 12.18 13.81
CA ILE A 287 -6.80 12.62 12.72
C ILE A 287 -7.40 13.99 13.05
N ASN A 288 -7.84 14.23 14.29
CA ASN A 288 -8.38 15.53 14.66
C ASN A 288 -7.34 16.65 14.54
N GLU A 289 -6.10 16.41 14.96
CA GLU A 289 -4.99 17.37 14.79
C GLU A 289 -4.72 17.68 13.32
N ALA A 290 -4.66 16.65 12.46
CA ALA A 290 -4.48 16.84 11.02
C ALA A 290 -5.63 17.64 10.40
N PHE A 291 -6.87 17.41 10.83
CA PHE A 291 -8.03 18.17 10.34
C PHE A 291 -8.08 19.59 10.91
N SER A 292 -7.53 19.84 12.09
CA SER A 292 -7.30 21.18 12.62
C SER A 292 -6.32 21.96 11.74
N GLU A 293 -5.24 21.31 11.29
CA GLU A 293 -4.30 21.90 10.32
C GLU A 293 -4.94 22.18 8.95
N ILE A 294 -5.76 21.24 8.43
CA ILE A 294 -6.55 21.47 7.22
C ILE A 294 -7.40 22.72 7.39
N ARG A 295 -8.09 22.88 8.56
CA ARG A 295 -8.87 24.08 8.84
C ARG A 295 -8.02 25.33 8.87
N ARG A 296 -6.86 25.29 9.53
CA ARG A 296 -5.97 26.44 9.66
C ARG A 296 -5.50 26.95 8.30
N VAL A 297 -5.00 26.06 7.44
CA VAL A 297 -4.40 26.46 6.15
C VAL A 297 -5.44 26.74 5.05
N LEU A 298 -6.63 26.14 5.10
CA LEU A 298 -7.69 26.34 4.11
C LEU A 298 -8.37 27.71 4.32
N LYS A 299 -8.54 28.49 3.27
CA LYS A 299 -9.28 29.76 3.33
C LYS A 299 -10.73 29.53 3.74
N THR A 300 -11.27 30.46 4.49
CA THR A 300 -12.68 30.44 4.90
C THR A 300 -13.61 30.42 3.70
N GLY A 301 -14.64 29.56 3.75
CA GLY A 301 -15.61 29.37 2.66
C GLY A 301 -15.11 28.49 1.49
N LYS A 302 -13.85 28.05 1.53
CA LYS A 302 -13.28 27.13 0.55
C LYS A 302 -13.56 25.68 0.92
N MET A 303 -13.29 24.77 -0.04
CA MET A 303 -13.64 23.36 0.06
C MET A 303 -12.41 22.47 0.23
N PHE A 304 -12.61 21.36 0.92
CA PHE A 304 -11.71 20.24 0.83
C PHE A 304 -12.48 18.95 0.53
N SER A 305 -11.87 18.04 -0.20
CA SER A 305 -12.44 16.72 -0.49
C SER A 305 -11.51 15.63 0.03
N LEU A 306 -12.12 14.54 0.47
CA LEU A 306 -11.39 13.35 0.85
C LEU A 306 -11.98 12.10 0.17
N THR A 307 -11.11 11.17 -0.17
CA THR A 307 -11.50 9.78 -0.44
C THR A 307 -11.30 8.97 0.83
N TYR A 308 -12.19 8.04 1.08
CA TYR A 308 -12.07 7.18 2.24
C TYR A 308 -12.70 5.80 2.01
N HIS A 309 -12.03 4.78 2.53
CA HIS A 309 -12.52 3.42 2.55
C HIS A 309 -12.42 2.84 3.96
N SER A 310 -13.50 2.29 4.47
CA SER A 310 -13.49 1.53 5.71
C SER A 310 -14.47 0.36 5.64
N LEU A 311 -14.02 -0.80 6.11
CA LEU A 311 -14.81 -2.03 6.13
C LEU A 311 -15.68 -2.16 7.39
N SER A 312 -15.28 -1.52 8.50
CA SER A 312 -15.89 -1.70 9.81
C SER A 312 -16.83 -0.57 10.22
N GLY A 313 -16.68 0.61 9.62
CA GLY A 313 -17.40 1.81 10.02
C GLY A 313 -16.83 2.53 11.25
N LEU A 314 -15.94 1.89 12.02
CA LEU A 314 -15.34 2.50 13.23
C LEU A 314 -14.36 3.61 12.89
N GLU A 315 -13.60 3.47 11.82
CA GLU A 315 -12.66 4.50 11.36
C GLU A 315 -13.40 5.74 10.84
N TRP A 316 -14.66 5.58 10.38
CA TRP A 316 -15.53 6.70 10.01
C TRP A 316 -15.80 7.64 11.17
N LYS A 317 -15.86 7.13 12.40
CA LYS A 317 -16.00 7.94 13.61
C LYS A 317 -14.91 9.00 13.69
N ALA A 318 -13.64 8.62 13.51
CA ALA A 318 -12.52 9.54 13.61
C ALA A 318 -12.65 10.68 12.58
N ILE A 319 -12.89 10.35 11.30
CA ILE A 319 -13.03 11.32 10.21
C ILE A 319 -14.26 12.24 10.43
N THR A 320 -15.42 11.64 10.72
CA THR A 320 -16.68 12.38 10.91
C THR A 320 -16.59 13.34 12.08
N ASN A 321 -16.10 12.85 13.22
CA ASN A 321 -15.96 13.67 14.42
C ASN A 321 -14.94 14.79 14.22
N ALA A 322 -13.82 14.52 13.53
CA ALA A 322 -12.82 15.53 13.20
C ALA A 322 -13.42 16.63 12.30
N CYS A 323 -14.19 16.27 11.26
CA CYS A 323 -14.85 17.23 10.39
C CYS A 323 -15.84 18.12 11.18
N ILE A 324 -16.67 17.50 12.03
CA ILE A 324 -17.68 18.23 12.82
C ILE A 324 -17.02 19.16 13.84
N LYS A 325 -16.02 18.66 14.60
CA LYS A 325 -15.30 19.45 15.61
C LYS A 325 -14.56 20.64 15.00
N ASN A 326 -14.00 20.45 13.82
CA ASN A 326 -13.27 21.50 13.10
C ASN A 326 -14.16 22.37 12.20
N GLY A 327 -15.48 22.33 12.34
CA GLY A 327 -16.40 23.26 11.69
C GLY A 327 -16.43 23.14 10.17
N PHE A 328 -16.40 21.92 9.65
CA PHE A 328 -16.64 21.63 8.26
C PHE A 328 -18.11 21.27 8.04
N ASP A 329 -18.73 21.85 7.03
CA ASP A 329 -20.10 21.55 6.61
C ASP A 329 -20.06 20.61 5.40
N LEU A 330 -20.85 19.53 5.40
CA LEU A 330 -20.96 18.59 4.29
C LEU A 330 -21.56 19.25 3.06
N VAL A 331 -20.91 19.11 1.90
CA VAL A 331 -21.37 19.62 0.61
C VAL A 331 -21.87 18.47 -0.27
N SER A 332 -21.05 17.45 -0.46
CA SER A 332 -21.44 16.26 -1.23
C SER A 332 -20.86 14.98 -0.62
N PHE A 333 -21.54 13.88 -0.90
CA PHE A 333 -21.13 12.53 -0.52
C PHE A 333 -21.47 11.60 -1.69
N GLU A 334 -20.43 11.04 -2.31
CA GLU A 334 -20.55 10.27 -3.55
C GLU A 334 -19.82 8.94 -3.46
N TRP A 335 -20.42 7.87 -4.02
CA TRP A 335 -19.78 6.57 -4.13
C TRP A 335 -18.90 6.51 -5.36
N LEU A 336 -17.65 6.09 -5.16
CA LEU A 336 -16.74 5.73 -6.24
C LEU A 336 -16.91 4.25 -6.57
N VAL A 337 -17.60 3.98 -7.67
CA VAL A 337 -17.87 2.60 -8.10
C VAL A 337 -16.58 1.96 -8.60
N GLN A 338 -16.12 0.92 -7.91
CA GLN A 338 -14.96 0.14 -8.33
C GLN A 338 -15.35 -0.87 -9.42
N LYS A 339 -14.56 -0.94 -10.49
CA LYS A 339 -14.72 -1.93 -11.58
C LYS A 339 -14.24 -3.34 -11.17
N SER A 340 -13.37 -3.45 -10.17
CA SER A 340 -12.83 -4.71 -9.67
C SER A 340 -12.85 -4.71 -8.15
N PHE A 341 -13.23 -5.85 -7.56
CA PHE A 341 -13.28 -6.02 -6.10
C PHE A 341 -12.07 -6.80 -5.60
N THR A 342 -11.59 -6.46 -4.41
CA THR A 342 -10.57 -7.26 -3.72
C THR A 342 -11.17 -8.59 -3.26
N PRO A 343 -10.35 -9.65 -3.06
CA PRO A 343 -10.83 -10.93 -2.53
C PRO A 343 -11.61 -10.80 -1.20
N ARG A 344 -11.25 -9.82 -0.37
CA ARG A 344 -11.98 -9.52 0.89
C ARG A 344 -13.37 -8.97 0.63
N GLN A 345 -13.53 -8.09 -0.35
CA GLN A 345 -14.82 -7.50 -0.73
C GLN A 345 -15.74 -8.51 -1.41
N ILE A 346 -15.17 -9.45 -2.17
CA ILE A 346 -15.93 -10.53 -2.83
C ILE A 346 -16.51 -11.51 -1.79
N ASN A 347 -15.71 -11.87 -0.79
CA ASN A 347 -16.07 -12.91 0.19
C ASN A 347 -16.96 -12.42 1.34
N ARG A 348 -17.23 -11.11 1.44
CA ARG A 348 -18.07 -10.52 2.49
C ARG A 348 -19.25 -9.79 1.89
N ALA A 349 -20.37 -10.49 1.67
CA ALA A 349 -21.59 -9.91 1.09
C ALA A 349 -22.19 -8.72 1.87
N LYS A 350 -21.85 -8.60 3.16
CA LYS A 350 -22.41 -7.59 4.09
C LYS A 350 -21.50 -6.37 4.29
N THR A 351 -20.39 -6.22 3.56
CA THR A 351 -19.46 -5.08 3.73
C THR A 351 -19.83 -3.92 2.83
N ILE A 352 -19.49 -2.72 3.28
CA ILE A 352 -19.49 -1.50 2.45
C ILE A 352 -18.57 -1.73 1.25
N LYS A 353 -19.08 -1.57 0.03
CA LYS A 353 -18.33 -1.81 -1.22
C LYS A 353 -18.03 -0.49 -1.90
N GLY A 354 -16.77 -0.29 -2.24
CA GLY A 354 -16.27 0.91 -2.91
C GLY A 354 -15.67 1.94 -1.95
N ASP A 355 -15.09 2.97 -2.54
CA ASP A 355 -14.60 4.12 -1.83
C ASP A 355 -15.66 5.23 -1.87
N VAL A 356 -15.59 6.17 -0.96
CA VAL A 356 -16.44 7.36 -1.00
C VAL A 356 -15.58 8.58 -1.29
N LEU A 357 -16.16 9.52 -2.02
CA LEU A 357 -15.66 10.88 -2.17
C LEU A 357 -16.58 11.81 -1.38
N VAL A 358 -16.02 12.46 -0.37
CA VAL A 358 -16.76 13.39 0.47
C VAL A 358 -16.16 14.77 0.32
N THR A 359 -17.00 15.77 0.07
CA THR A 359 -16.58 17.17 -0.05
C THR A 359 -17.20 18.01 1.07
N PHE A 360 -16.35 18.79 1.70
CA PHE A 360 -16.70 19.68 2.79
C PHE A 360 -16.36 21.13 2.46
N LYS A 361 -17.04 22.06 3.15
CA LYS A 361 -16.77 23.49 3.10
C LYS A 361 -16.34 23.97 4.48
N LYS A 362 -15.26 24.75 4.56
CA LYS A 362 -14.87 25.41 5.81
C LYS A 362 -15.89 26.47 6.18
N SER A 363 -16.56 26.29 7.31
CA SER A 363 -17.50 27.27 7.87
C SER A 363 -16.76 28.48 8.45
N ASN A 364 -17.41 29.65 8.43
CA ASN A 364 -16.87 30.86 9.05
C ASN A 364 -16.68 30.69 10.57
N THR A 365 -17.58 29.97 11.22
CA THR A 365 -17.54 29.70 12.66
C THR A 365 -17.71 28.19 12.92
N ILE A 366 -17.16 27.73 14.02
CA ILE A 366 -17.43 26.36 14.49
C ILE A 366 -18.80 26.36 15.16
N LYS A 367 -19.77 25.67 14.56
CA LYS A 367 -21.11 25.51 15.08
C LYS A 367 -21.13 24.54 16.27
N LYS A 368 -22.07 24.67 17.17
CA LYS A 368 -22.32 23.70 18.24
C LYS A 368 -22.57 22.30 17.66
N TYR A 369 -22.14 21.30 18.36
CA TYR A 369 -22.39 19.90 18.04
C TYR A 369 -22.94 19.16 19.25
N ARG A 370 -23.62 18.04 19.00
CA ARG A 370 -24.18 17.15 20.01
C ARG A 370 -23.25 15.97 20.19
N SER A 371 -23.04 15.53 21.43
CA SER A 371 -22.31 14.32 21.75
C SER A 371 -23.25 13.37 22.46
N ASP A 372 -23.70 12.35 21.74
CA ASP A 372 -24.61 11.34 22.25
C ASP A 372 -23.81 10.16 22.83
N SER A 373 -24.38 9.45 23.78
CA SER A 373 -23.87 8.17 24.23
C SER A 373 -23.98 7.11 23.10
N ASN A 374 -23.27 5.98 23.27
CA ASN A 374 -23.40 4.90 22.29
C ASN A 374 -24.83 4.39 22.15
N ASP A 375 -25.55 4.25 23.27
CA ASP A 375 -26.93 3.75 23.29
C ASP A 375 -27.90 4.74 22.63
N GLU A 376 -27.75 6.03 22.87
CA GLU A 376 -28.53 7.08 22.20
C GLU A 376 -28.25 7.07 20.68
N THR A 377 -26.98 6.94 20.28
CA THR A 377 -26.61 6.86 18.87
C THR A 377 -27.17 5.60 18.20
N ILE A 378 -27.10 4.44 18.86
CA ILE A 378 -27.67 3.19 18.35
C ILE A 378 -29.19 3.34 18.19
N THR A 379 -29.86 3.85 19.20
CA THR A 379 -31.31 4.08 19.18
C THR A 379 -31.73 5.04 18.04
N LEU A 380 -30.99 6.13 17.88
CA LEU A 380 -31.21 7.08 16.81
C LEU A 380 -31.03 6.41 15.41
N PHE A 381 -29.95 5.67 15.22
CA PHE A 381 -29.71 5.01 13.94
C PHE A 381 -30.77 3.95 13.66
N SER A 382 -31.07 3.09 14.62
CA SER A 382 -32.10 2.03 14.49
C SER A 382 -33.45 2.59 14.10
N ARG A 383 -33.92 3.61 14.80
CA ARG A 383 -35.20 4.26 14.52
C ARG A 383 -35.27 4.90 13.11
N ASN A 384 -34.22 5.55 12.69
CA ASN A 384 -34.20 6.15 11.33
C ASN A 384 -34.14 5.05 10.25
N ILE A 385 -33.35 3.99 10.44
CA ILE A 385 -33.27 2.86 9.50
C ILE A 385 -34.65 2.19 9.40
N GLU A 386 -35.30 1.91 10.54
CA GLU A 386 -36.63 1.32 10.59
C GLU A 386 -37.64 2.15 9.78
N GLN A 387 -37.69 3.47 10.01
CA GLN A 387 -38.56 4.41 9.28
C GLN A 387 -38.27 4.40 7.75
N TRP A 388 -37.02 4.28 7.33
CA TRP A 388 -36.70 4.20 5.90
C TRP A 388 -37.13 2.87 5.30
N LEU A 389 -36.91 1.77 6.01
CA LEU A 389 -37.26 0.42 5.56
C LEU A 389 -38.77 0.16 5.55
N GLU A 390 -39.58 0.94 6.26
CA GLU A 390 -41.06 0.95 6.12
C GLU A 390 -41.53 1.35 4.71
N ASN A 391 -40.70 2.11 3.99
CA ASN A 391 -41.09 2.67 2.68
C ASN A 391 -40.36 2.03 1.51
N GLU A 392 -39.17 1.49 1.70
CA GLU A 392 -38.36 0.93 0.61
C GLU A 392 -37.26 -0.03 1.12
N LEU A 393 -36.89 -1.01 0.32
CA LEU A 393 -35.75 -1.89 0.57
C LEU A 393 -34.43 -1.18 0.20
N LEU A 394 -33.50 -1.07 1.15
CA LEU A 394 -32.22 -0.36 0.96
C LEU A 394 -31.04 -1.32 1.04
N ASP A 395 -30.02 -1.08 0.26
CA ASP A 395 -28.73 -1.76 0.45
C ASP A 395 -27.91 -1.11 1.57
N THR A 396 -26.80 -1.77 1.95
CA THR A 396 -25.94 -1.29 3.03
C THR A 396 -25.35 0.10 2.73
N ASN A 397 -24.99 0.38 1.48
CA ASN A 397 -24.41 1.65 1.08
C ASN A 397 -25.42 2.79 1.14
N GLU A 398 -26.67 2.53 0.73
CA GLU A 398 -27.75 3.51 0.81
C GLU A 398 -28.08 3.90 2.26
N ILE A 399 -28.14 2.90 3.15
CA ILE A 399 -28.36 3.15 4.59
C ILE A 399 -27.19 3.96 5.17
N PHE A 400 -25.96 3.55 4.87
CA PHE A 400 -24.77 4.26 5.34
C PHE A 400 -24.77 5.73 4.89
N LEU A 401 -25.07 5.97 3.62
CA LEU A 401 -25.15 7.33 3.06
C LEU A 401 -26.19 8.20 3.80
N ARG A 402 -27.37 7.65 4.08
CA ARG A 402 -28.44 8.38 4.80
C ARG A 402 -28.04 8.68 6.24
N ILE A 403 -27.44 7.71 6.93
CA ILE A 403 -26.89 7.91 8.28
C ILE A 403 -25.84 9.02 8.28
N MET A 404 -24.88 8.97 7.35
CA MET A 404 -23.84 10.00 7.30
C MET A 404 -24.39 11.39 7.00
N LYS A 405 -25.34 11.51 6.06
CA LYS A 405 -26.01 12.79 5.79
C LYS A 405 -26.73 13.33 7.04
N MET A 406 -27.42 12.49 7.79
CA MET A 406 -28.08 12.84 9.03
C MET A 406 -27.07 13.32 10.10
N VAL A 407 -26.01 12.53 10.32
CA VAL A 407 -24.96 12.83 11.30
C VAL A 407 -24.31 14.19 11.04
N PHE A 408 -23.99 14.51 9.79
CA PHE A 408 -23.41 15.80 9.44
C PHE A 408 -24.42 16.94 9.52
N SER A 409 -25.69 16.74 9.10
CA SER A 409 -26.69 17.76 9.13
C SER A 409 -27.05 18.16 10.58
N GLU A 410 -27.16 17.19 11.47
CA GLU A 410 -27.47 17.39 12.89
C GLU A 410 -26.22 17.63 13.75
N ARG A 411 -25.02 17.51 13.17
CA ARG A 411 -23.72 17.68 13.84
C ARG A 411 -23.57 16.78 15.08
N ILE A 412 -23.81 15.51 14.89
CA ILE A 412 -23.74 14.50 15.95
C ILE A 412 -22.33 13.91 15.99
N LEU A 413 -21.66 13.95 17.13
CA LEU A 413 -20.44 13.19 17.34
C LEU A 413 -20.80 11.72 17.55
N ILE A 414 -20.25 10.88 16.68
CA ILE A 414 -20.48 9.43 16.72
C ILE A 414 -19.64 8.80 17.84
N GLY A 415 -20.26 7.95 18.67
CA GLY A 415 -19.58 7.08 19.62
C GLY A 415 -18.98 5.82 18.99
N ASN A 416 -18.67 4.81 19.80
CA ASN A 416 -18.20 3.51 19.33
C ASN A 416 -19.37 2.65 18.84
N VAL A 417 -19.94 3.01 17.69
CA VAL A 417 -21.11 2.37 17.10
C VAL A 417 -20.73 1.74 15.76
N ASP A 418 -21.00 0.44 15.64
CA ASP A 418 -20.81 -0.32 14.39
C ASP A 418 -22.16 -0.46 13.67
N LEU A 419 -22.34 0.28 12.58
CA LEU A 419 -23.56 0.24 11.79
C LEU A 419 -23.90 -1.14 11.23
N LEU A 420 -22.90 -1.90 10.79
CA LEU A 420 -23.12 -3.26 10.28
C LEU A 420 -23.64 -4.19 11.37
N LYS A 421 -23.15 -4.02 12.60
CA LYS A 421 -23.64 -4.79 13.75
C LYS A 421 -25.12 -4.46 14.05
N ILE A 422 -25.52 -3.19 13.98
CA ILE A 422 -26.92 -2.79 14.11
C ILE A 422 -27.77 -3.45 13.03
N LEU A 423 -27.37 -3.38 11.77
CA LEU A 423 -28.09 -3.95 10.64
C LEU A 423 -28.28 -5.46 10.80
N VAL A 424 -27.22 -6.19 11.13
CA VAL A 424 -27.27 -7.65 11.29
C VAL A 424 -28.12 -8.09 12.49
N GLN A 425 -28.16 -7.29 13.55
CA GLN A 425 -28.90 -7.63 14.77
C GLN A 425 -30.39 -7.29 14.72
N GLN A 426 -30.76 -6.24 13.98
CA GLN A 426 -32.11 -5.68 14.05
C GLN A 426 -32.92 -5.82 12.76
N PHE A 427 -32.29 -6.14 11.64
CA PHE A 427 -32.94 -6.19 10.32
C PHE A 427 -32.58 -7.48 9.57
N ILE A 428 -33.36 -7.80 8.54
CA ILE A 428 -33.16 -9.00 7.70
C ILE A 428 -32.53 -8.61 6.37
N LEU A 429 -31.51 -9.35 5.97
CA LEU A 429 -30.92 -9.21 4.64
C LEU A 429 -31.63 -10.17 3.66
N THR A 430 -32.25 -9.63 2.63
CA THR A 430 -32.93 -10.37 1.55
C THR A 430 -31.91 -11.04 0.61
N ASN A 431 -32.39 -11.95 -0.25
CA ASN A 431 -31.57 -12.61 -1.26
C ASN A 431 -30.95 -11.64 -2.28
N ASP A 432 -31.59 -10.47 -2.47
CA ASP A 432 -31.11 -9.42 -3.38
C ASP A 432 -30.13 -8.44 -2.68
N ASN A 433 -29.59 -8.81 -1.51
CA ASN A 433 -28.68 -8.02 -0.70
C ASN A 433 -29.25 -6.66 -0.26
N LYS A 434 -30.55 -6.58 -0.04
CA LYS A 434 -31.25 -5.43 0.53
C LYS A 434 -31.71 -5.73 1.96
N TRP A 435 -31.79 -4.73 2.79
CA TRP A 435 -32.30 -4.83 4.15
C TRP A 435 -33.81 -4.60 4.20
N ALA A 436 -34.50 -5.34 5.07
CA ALA A 436 -35.92 -5.29 5.31
C ALA A 436 -36.26 -5.41 6.81
N LEU A 437 -37.48 -5.02 7.19
CA LEU A 437 -38.02 -5.23 8.53
C LEU A 437 -38.34 -6.71 8.74
N HIS A 438 -38.28 -7.19 9.99
CA HIS A 438 -38.58 -8.57 10.36
C HIS A 438 -39.98 -9.04 9.98
N ASP A 439 -40.97 -8.13 9.94
CA ASP A 439 -42.38 -8.47 9.70
C ASP A 439 -42.75 -8.54 8.22
N GLU A 440 -41.99 -7.99 7.29
CA GLU A 440 -42.29 -7.98 5.86
C GLU A 440 -42.13 -9.33 5.17
N LEU A 441 -41.33 -10.25 5.71
CA LEU A 441 -41.13 -11.61 5.15
C LEU A 441 -42.22 -12.61 5.57
N LYS A 442 -43.21 -12.21 6.38
CA LYS A 442 -44.36 -13.07 6.72
C LYS A 442 -45.52 -12.99 5.74
N VAL A 443 -45.42 -12.18 4.67
CA VAL A 443 -46.49 -11.90 3.71
C VAL A 443 -46.14 -12.34 2.29
N CYS A 444 -45.07 -13.12 2.09
CA CYS A 444 -44.77 -13.74 0.78
C CYS A 444 -44.81 -15.25 0.85
#